data_0b5f7d8bf8bea499944da88d4e4f4c68
#
_entry.id   0b5f7d8bf8bea499944da88d4e4f4c68
#
_cell.length_a   1.000
_cell.length_b   1.000
_cell.length_c   1.000
_cell.angle_alpha   90.00
_cell.angle_beta   90.00
_cell.angle_gamma   90.00
#
_symmetry.space_group_name_H-M   'P 1'
#
loop_
_entity.id
_entity.type
_entity.pdbx_description
1 polymer ?
#
loop_
_entity_poly.entity_id
_entity_poly.type
_entity_poly.pdbx_seq_one_letter_code
_entity_poly.pdbx_strand_id
1 'polypeptide(L)'
;MNKDLTKGPVVKSMLLFAIPMILGDLLQQCYNIADTLIVGQFLGKTALAAVGSSFTLMTFITSIILGLCMGSGALFSIRFGQRDEKGLKQDLCASFFFIAFISILLNIIAYICLDALKLFLRVPHEVWGDMKCYLLYIFMGIIAIFLYNFFSAYLRSIGNSVTPLIFLAISSILNIILDLYFVLVLKMGVGGAALATVLSQYVSGIGIVLYTLLKYKEVLVIFKISYLKRERIKQIISFSLLTCIQQSVMNLGILMVQGLVNSFGTVVMATFAAAVKIDAFAYMPVQDFGNAFSTFIAQNYGAKEKERIQKGLKEAVRISSIFCIVISILVYIFAKPLMMIFVDAKETSIILEGVRYLRIEGAFYIGIGCLFLLYGLYRALGSPGMSVILTVFSLGTRVALAYILSSIPALGVIGVWWSVPIGWALADLVGLVYYKMNKHNLLSFGGKL
;
A
#
# COMPACT_ATOMS: atom_id res chain seq x y z
N MET A 1 -19.61 -11.76 5.69
CA MET A 1 -20.44 -12.33 4.60
C MET A 1 -19.54 -12.45 3.38
N ASN A 2 -19.35 -13.66 2.86
CA ASN A 2 -18.55 -13.87 1.65
C ASN A 2 -19.40 -13.44 0.45
N LYS A 3 -18.86 -12.56 -0.40
CA LYS A 3 -19.50 -12.15 -1.64
C LYS A 3 -18.77 -12.80 -2.81
N ASP A 4 -19.46 -13.69 -3.50
CA ASP A 4 -18.98 -14.24 -4.77
C ASP A 4 -19.01 -13.11 -5.82
N LEU A 5 -17.82 -12.57 -6.17
CA LEU A 5 -17.70 -11.46 -7.11
C LEU A 5 -17.95 -11.89 -8.58
N THR A 6 -18.12 -13.19 -8.81
CA THR A 6 -18.50 -13.71 -10.12
C THR A 6 -20.02 -13.60 -10.40
N LYS A 7 -20.80 -13.19 -9.38
CA LYS A 7 -22.28 -13.11 -9.47
C LYS A 7 -22.79 -11.71 -9.17
N GLY A 8 -24.03 -11.43 -9.56
CA GLY A 8 -24.74 -10.19 -9.28
C GLY A 8 -24.29 -8.96 -10.09
N PRO A 9 -24.84 -7.76 -9.84
CA PRO A 9 -24.52 -6.55 -10.58
C PRO A 9 -23.05 -6.13 -10.38
N VAL A 10 -22.32 -5.89 -11.46
CA VAL A 10 -20.88 -5.63 -11.49
C VAL A 10 -20.49 -4.45 -10.58
N VAL A 11 -21.09 -3.29 -10.78
CA VAL A 11 -20.81 -2.05 -10.03
C VAL A 11 -21.06 -2.25 -8.54
N LYS A 12 -22.23 -2.79 -8.19
CA LYS A 12 -22.61 -3.04 -6.79
C LYS A 12 -21.64 -4.01 -6.10
N SER A 13 -21.22 -5.07 -6.80
CA SER A 13 -20.27 -6.05 -6.27
C SER A 13 -18.91 -5.44 -6.00
N MET A 14 -18.38 -4.64 -6.94
CA MET A 14 -17.09 -3.95 -6.77
C MET A 14 -17.14 -2.91 -5.64
N LEU A 15 -18.14 -2.03 -5.63
CA LEU A 15 -18.22 -0.96 -4.62
C LEU A 15 -18.43 -1.53 -3.20
N LEU A 16 -19.34 -2.48 -3.03
CA LEU A 16 -19.59 -3.10 -1.72
C LEU A 16 -18.38 -3.90 -1.20
N PHE A 17 -17.49 -4.32 -2.09
CA PHE A 17 -16.24 -4.98 -1.72
C PHE A 17 -15.11 -3.95 -1.47
N ALA A 18 -15.04 -2.87 -2.24
CA ALA A 18 -14.03 -1.83 -2.13
C ALA A 18 -14.22 -0.92 -0.89
N ILE A 19 -15.47 -0.53 -0.56
CA ILE A 19 -15.75 0.39 0.54
C ILE A 19 -15.12 -0.06 1.87
N PRO A 20 -15.25 -1.33 2.33
CA PRO A 20 -14.59 -1.75 3.56
C PRO A 20 -13.06 -1.69 3.49
N MET A 21 -12.45 -1.88 2.31
CA MET A 21 -11.00 -1.76 2.14
C MET A 21 -10.56 -0.30 2.29
N ILE A 22 -11.23 0.61 1.59
CA ILE A 22 -10.99 2.06 1.67
C ILE A 22 -11.16 2.57 3.11
N LEU A 23 -12.25 2.18 3.78
CA LEU A 23 -12.48 2.56 5.17
C LEU A 23 -11.41 2.02 6.12
N GLY A 24 -10.90 0.80 5.86
CA GLY A 24 -9.81 0.21 6.61
C GLY A 24 -8.54 1.03 6.53
N ASP A 25 -8.13 1.37 5.31
CA ASP A 25 -6.88 2.12 5.10
C ASP A 25 -6.99 3.58 5.57
N LEU A 26 -8.17 4.22 5.41
CA LEU A 26 -8.42 5.53 6.02
C LEU A 26 -8.35 5.49 7.55
N LEU A 27 -8.93 4.47 8.18
CA LEU A 27 -8.84 4.27 9.63
C LEU A 27 -7.40 4.05 10.08
N GLN A 28 -6.60 3.31 9.30
CA GLN A 28 -5.18 3.12 9.55
C GLN A 28 -4.41 4.45 9.51
N GLN A 29 -4.72 5.32 8.57
CA GLN A 29 -4.10 6.65 8.53
C GLN A 29 -4.52 7.53 9.73
N CYS A 30 -5.78 7.45 10.13
CA CYS A 30 -6.24 8.20 11.30
C CYS A 30 -5.49 7.78 12.57
N TYR A 31 -5.30 6.48 12.81
CA TYR A 31 -4.55 6.07 13.99
C TYR A 31 -3.05 6.41 13.89
N ASN A 32 -2.42 6.33 12.71
CA ASN A 32 -1.03 6.76 12.52
C ASN A 32 -0.84 8.26 12.86
N ILE A 33 -1.83 9.09 12.51
CA ILE A 33 -1.84 10.51 12.88
C ILE A 33 -2.00 10.66 14.39
N ALA A 34 -2.92 9.92 15.02
CA ALA A 34 -3.15 9.97 16.46
C ALA A 34 -1.88 9.59 17.25
N ASP A 35 -1.21 8.49 16.87
CA ASP A 35 0.07 8.06 17.46
C ASP A 35 1.14 9.14 17.32
N THR A 36 1.29 9.72 16.12
CA THR A 36 2.24 10.81 15.89
C THR A 36 1.93 12.04 16.74
N LEU A 37 0.64 12.39 16.93
CA LEU A 37 0.22 13.50 17.77
C LEU A 37 0.50 13.24 19.26
N ILE A 38 0.20 12.03 19.75
CA ILE A 38 0.48 11.63 21.13
C ILE A 38 1.97 11.74 21.42
N VAL A 39 2.81 11.13 20.56
CA VAL A 39 4.26 11.19 20.71
C VAL A 39 4.77 12.64 20.65
N GLY A 40 4.32 13.43 19.67
CA GLY A 40 4.77 14.82 19.50
C GLY A 40 4.38 15.73 20.63
N GLN A 41 3.16 15.62 21.17
CA GLN A 41 2.65 16.48 22.24
C GLN A 41 3.21 16.13 23.62
N PHE A 42 3.38 14.82 23.91
CA PHE A 42 3.71 14.38 25.26
C PHE A 42 5.17 13.97 25.44
N LEU A 43 5.87 13.55 24.38
CA LEU A 43 7.28 13.13 24.46
C LEU A 43 8.26 14.13 23.84
N GLY A 44 7.76 15.11 23.07
CA GLY A 44 8.55 16.20 22.51
C GLY A 44 9.23 15.90 21.17
N LYS A 45 10.06 16.87 20.72
CA LYS A 45 10.58 16.91 19.34
C LYS A 45 11.53 15.75 19.01
N THR A 46 12.37 15.33 19.94
CA THR A 46 13.36 14.25 19.74
C THR A 46 12.65 12.91 19.52
N ALA A 47 11.67 12.61 20.37
CA ALA A 47 10.83 11.42 20.25
C ALA A 47 10.04 11.41 18.93
N LEU A 48 9.47 12.55 18.54
CA LEU A 48 8.76 12.70 17.27
C LEU A 48 9.68 12.43 16.05
N ALA A 49 10.90 12.95 16.10
CA ALA A 49 11.91 12.71 15.06
C ALA A 49 12.31 11.22 14.97
N ALA A 50 12.45 10.56 16.14
CA ALA A 50 12.76 9.14 16.25
C ALA A 50 11.65 8.26 15.64
N VAL A 51 10.40 8.51 16.00
CA VAL A 51 9.22 7.78 15.46
C VAL A 51 9.05 8.04 13.97
N GLY A 52 9.17 9.29 13.52
CA GLY A 52 9.05 9.66 12.11
C GLY A 52 10.10 8.99 11.22
N SER A 53 11.38 8.94 11.68
CA SER A 53 12.44 8.24 10.96
C SER A 53 12.22 6.73 10.94
N SER A 54 11.75 6.16 12.05
CA SER A 54 11.39 4.73 12.15
C SER A 54 10.22 4.35 11.25
N PHE A 55 9.24 5.26 11.11
CA PHE A 55 8.07 5.05 10.25
C PHE A 55 8.46 4.80 8.79
N THR A 56 9.40 5.55 8.24
CA THR A 56 9.89 5.37 6.87
C THR A 56 10.49 3.97 6.66
N LEU A 57 11.30 3.51 7.60
CA LEU A 57 11.88 2.17 7.56
C LEU A 57 10.80 1.08 7.64
N MET A 58 9.86 1.23 8.58
CA MET A 58 8.77 0.28 8.76
C MET A 58 7.83 0.25 7.55
N THR A 59 7.56 1.37 6.92
CA THR A 59 6.79 1.44 5.67
C THR A 59 7.45 0.62 4.57
N PHE A 60 8.78 0.69 4.45
CA PHE A 60 9.52 -0.12 3.48
C PHE A 60 9.43 -1.62 3.80
N ILE A 61 9.69 -2.04 5.04
CA ILE A 61 9.59 -3.45 5.47
C ILE A 61 8.16 -3.97 5.27
N THR A 62 7.16 -3.19 5.68
CA THR A 62 5.74 -3.57 5.53
C THR A 62 5.34 -3.70 4.07
N SER A 63 5.87 -2.85 3.17
CA SER A 63 5.59 -2.92 1.74
C SER A 63 6.05 -4.23 1.10
N ILE A 64 7.15 -4.82 1.60
CA ILE A 64 7.62 -6.14 1.16
C ILE A 64 6.57 -7.20 1.52
N ILE A 65 6.16 -7.26 2.78
CA ILE A 65 5.18 -8.23 3.27
C ILE A 65 3.83 -8.04 2.56
N LEU A 66 3.37 -6.81 2.46
CA LEU A 66 2.12 -6.46 1.78
C LEU A 66 2.15 -6.91 0.30
N GLY A 67 3.23 -6.61 -0.42
CA GLY A 67 3.40 -7.02 -1.81
C GLY A 67 3.38 -8.54 -1.99
N LEU A 68 4.07 -9.28 -1.10
CA LEU A 68 4.05 -10.75 -1.09
C LEU A 68 2.63 -11.29 -0.87
N CYS A 69 1.90 -10.75 0.10
CA CYS A 69 0.52 -11.15 0.41
C CYS A 69 -0.45 -10.79 -0.72
N MET A 70 -0.29 -9.61 -1.34
CA MET A 70 -1.12 -9.18 -2.48
C MET A 70 -0.93 -10.06 -3.71
N GLY A 71 0.31 -10.44 -4.02
CA GLY A 71 0.60 -11.36 -5.13
C GLY A 71 -0.01 -12.75 -4.92
N SER A 72 0.14 -13.30 -3.72
CA SER A 72 -0.51 -14.57 -3.34
C SER A 72 -2.04 -14.45 -3.37
N GLY A 73 -2.60 -13.34 -2.86
CA GLY A 73 -4.04 -13.08 -2.85
C GLY A 73 -4.66 -13.05 -4.25
N ALA A 74 -3.92 -12.59 -5.26
CA ALA A 74 -4.36 -12.65 -6.65
C ALA A 74 -4.51 -14.10 -7.12
N LEU A 75 -3.54 -14.98 -6.83
CA LEU A 75 -3.63 -16.41 -7.14
C LEU A 75 -4.79 -17.08 -6.40
N PHE A 76 -4.97 -16.78 -5.10
CA PHE A 76 -6.11 -17.30 -4.34
C PHE A 76 -7.44 -16.90 -4.97
N SER A 77 -7.56 -15.65 -5.43
CA SER A 77 -8.76 -15.14 -6.10
C SER A 77 -9.03 -15.88 -7.40
N ILE A 78 -8.00 -16.18 -8.19
CA ILE A 78 -8.11 -16.94 -9.43
C ILE A 78 -8.57 -18.37 -9.12
N ARG A 79 -7.97 -19.06 -8.13
CA ARG A 79 -8.35 -20.41 -7.73
C ARG A 79 -9.78 -20.46 -7.18
N PHE A 80 -10.15 -19.47 -6.40
CA PHE A 80 -11.53 -19.35 -5.91
C PHE A 80 -12.52 -19.21 -7.09
N GLY A 81 -12.21 -18.38 -8.07
CA GLY A 81 -13.01 -18.27 -9.30
C GLY A 81 -13.08 -19.57 -10.11
N GLN A 82 -11.97 -20.30 -10.21
CA GLN A 82 -11.91 -21.62 -10.87
C GLN A 82 -12.69 -22.71 -10.14
N ARG A 83 -13.11 -22.48 -8.89
CA ARG A 83 -13.64 -23.51 -7.98
C ARG A 83 -12.62 -24.64 -7.72
N ASP A 84 -11.33 -24.37 -7.87
CA ASP A 84 -10.24 -25.31 -7.61
C ASP A 84 -9.85 -25.28 -6.13
N GLU A 85 -10.64 -25.98 -5.30
CA GLU A 85 -10.38 -26.05 -3.85
C GLU A 85 -9.03 -26.69 -3.52
N LYS A 86 -8.62 -27.71 -4.32
CA LYS A 86 -7.34 -28.40 -4.12
C LYS A 86 -6.17 -27.47 -4.44
N GLY A 87 -6.23 -26.75 -5.54
CA GLY A 87 -5.24 -25.75 -5.92
C GLY A 87 -5.17 -24.61 -4.91
N LEU A 88 -6.32 -24.10 -4.45
CA LEU A 88 -6.38 -23.07 -3.42
C LEU A 88 -5.68 -23.51 -2.12
N LYS A 89 -5.93 -24.76 -1.65
CA LYS A 89 -5.27 -25.32 -0.46
C LYS A 89 -3.77 -25.46 -0.63
N GLN A 90 -3.30 -25.85 -1.83
CA GLN A 90 -1.87 -25.94 -2.15
C GLN A 90 -1.23 -24.56 -2.20
N ASP A 91 -1.89 -23.59 -2.84
CA ASP A 91 -1.40 -22.21 -2.94
C ASP A 91 -1.37 -21.53 -1.56
N LEU A 92 -2.37 -21.76 -0.69
CA LEU A 92 -2.37 -21.28 0.69
C LEU A 92 -1.19 -21.82 1.50
N CYS A 93 -0.96 -23.15 1.45
CA CYS A 93 0.14 -23.77 2.18
C CYS A 93 1.50 -23.23 1.67
N ALA A 94 1.72 -23.21 0.37
CA ALA A 94 2.97 -22.74 -0.23
C ALA A 94 3.23 -21.26 0.08
N SER A 95 2.21 -20.41 -0.02
CA SER A 95 2.32 -18.98 0.28
C SER A 95 2.60 -18.73 1.75
N PHE A 96 1.93 -19.44 2.65
CA PHE A 96 2.12 -19.27 4.09
C PHE A 96 3.58 -19.53 4.47
N PHE A 97 4.12 -20.69 4.10
CA PHE A 97 5.51 -21.01 4.41
C PHE A 97 6.51 -20.07 3.75
N PHE A 98 6.28 -19.70 2.49
CA PHE A 98 7.16 -18.78 1.77
C PHE A 98 7.19 -17.39 2.43
N ILE A 99 6.02 -16.80 2.70
CA ILE A 99 5.93 -15.45 3.26
C ILE A 99 6.35 -15.45 4.74
N ALA A 100 6.01 -16.49 5.51
CA ALA A 100 6.50 -16.66 6.89
C ALA A 100 8.02 -16.70 6.94
N PHE A 101 8.65 -17.50 6.06
CA PHE A 101 10.11 -17.57 5.96
C PHE A 101 10.73 -16.20 5.66
N ILE A 102 10.19 -15.48 4.66
CA ILE A 102 10.68 -14.13 4.32
C ILE A 102 10.45 -13.15 5.47
N SER A 103 9.31 -13.21 6.15
CA SER A 103 9.00 -12.32 7.29
C SER A 103 9.93 -12.56 8.49
N ILE A 104 10.25 -13.81 8.78
CA ILE A 104 11.21 -14.19 9.82
C ILE A 104 12.62 -13.72 9.42
N LEU A 105 13.02 -13.94 8.17
CA LEU A 105 14.31 -13.50 7.65
C LEU A 105 14.44 -11.97 7.72
N LEU A 106 13.42 -11.22 7.30
CA LEU A 106 13.37 -9.76 7.41
C LEU A 106 13.47 -9.30 8.86
N ASN A 107 12.78 -9.98 9.77
CA ASN A 107 12.84 -9.71 11.20
C ASN A 107 14.26 -9.88 11.75
N ILE A 108 14.89 -11.01 11.45
CA ILE A 108 16.28 -11.30 11.86
C ILE A 108 17.26 -10.27 11.27
N ILE A 109 17.14 -9.96 9.97
CA ILE A 109 18.00 -8.96 9.31
C ILE A 109 17.79 -7.58 9.95
N ALA A 110 16.55 -7.18 10.26
CA ALA A 110 16.25 -5.90 10.89
C ALA A 110 16.96 -5.77 12.26
N TYR A 111 16.96 -6.81 13.08
CA TYR A 111 17.69 -6.82 14.36
C TYR A 111 19.23 -6.81 14.17
N ILE A 112 19.77 -7.62 13.26
CA ILE A 112 21.22 -7.68 13.03
C ILE A 112 21.74 -6.35 12.45
N CYS A 113 20.98 -5.74 11.53
CA CYS A 113 21.38 -4.51 10.86
C CYS A 113 21.00 -3.24 11.64
N LEU A 114 20.44 -3.34 12.86
CA LEU A 114 19.93 -2.21 13.60
C LEU A 114 20.96 -1.07 13.75
N ASP A 115 22.19 -1.37 14.14
CA ASP A 115 23.24 -0.35 14.31
C ASP A 115 23.78 0.17 12.94
N ALA A 116 23.73 -0.65 11.88
CA ALA A 116 24.05 -0.21 10.52
C ALA A 116 23.00 0.78 9.97
N LEU A 117 21.74 0.66 10.38
CA LEU A 117 20.65 1.58 10.01
C LEU A 117 20.94 3.02 10.49
N LYS A 118 21.61 3.20 11.62
CA LYS A 118 22.04 4.52 12.11
C LYS A 118 22.91 5.25 11.10
N LEU A 119 23.90 4.53 10.53
CA LEU A 119 24.81 5.08 9.53
C LEU A 119 24.10 5.32 8.20
N PHE A 120 23.29 4.36 7.77
CA PHE A 120 22.56 4.44 6.50
C PHE A 120 21.55 5.59 6.48
N LEU A 121 20.79 5.76 7.56
CA LEU A 121 19.78 6.83 7.70
C LEU A 121 20.37 8.15 8.20
N ARG A 122 21.68 8.19 8.52
CA ARG A 122 22.40 9.38 9.06
C ARG A 122 21.67 10.00 10.26
N VAL A 123 21.23 9.15 11.19
CA VAL A 123 20.44 9.57 12.35
C VAL A 123 21.35 10.34 13.33
N PRO A 124 20.95 11.56 13.77
CA PRO A 124 21.69 12.31 14.79
C PRO A 124 21.83 11.52 16.10
N HIS A 125 22.96 11.75 16.79
CA HIS A 125 23.28 11.02 18.04
C HIS A 125 22.20 11.19 19.12
N GLU A 126 21.59 12.38 19.18
CA GLU A 126 20.56 12.76 20.16
C GLU A 126 19.25 11.98 19.96
N VAL A 127 18.93 11.63 18.70
CA VAL A 127 17.69 10.92 18.31
C VAL A 127 17.86 9.40 18.37
N TRP A 128 19.11 8.91 18.26
CA TRP A 128 19.39 7.49 18.11
C TRP A 128 18.92 6.64 19.28
N GLY A 129 19.03 7.14 20.51
CA GLY A 129 18.60 6.42 21.72
C GLY A 129 17.11 6.07 21.66
N ASP A 130 16.29 7.08 21.39
CA ASP A 130 14.84 6.92 21.27
C ASP A 130 14.46 6.06 20.05
N MET A 131 15.12 6.31 18.91
CA MET A 131 14.87 5.53 17.68
C MET A 131 15.23 4.05 17.87
N LYS A 132 16.35 3.75 18.49
CA LYS A 132 16.78 2.36 18.79
C LYS A 132 15.78 1.67 19.69
N CYS A 133 15.36 2.35 20.78
CA CYS A 133 14.34 1.83 21.69
C CYS A 133 13.02 1.54 20.94
N TYR A 134 12.54 2.47 20.12
CA TYR A 134 11.34 2.28 19.31
C TYR A 134 11.46 1.09 18.36
N LEU A 135 12.57 1.01 17.60
CA LEU A 135 12.78 -0.06 16.61
C LEU A 135 12.89 -1.45 17.24
N LEU A 136 13.52 -1.57 18.42
CA LEU A 136 13.59 -2.84 19.14
C LEU A 136 12.21 -3.42 19.45
N TYR A 137 11.26 -2.59 19.87
CA TYR A 137 9.88 -3.02 20.08
C TYR A 137 9.15 -3.24 18.77
N ILE A 138 9.19 -2.29 17.84
CA ILE A 138 8.36 -2.34 16.63
C ILE A 138 8.69 -3.51 15.72
N PHE A 139 9.96 -3.97 15.68
CA PHE A 139 10.37 -5.15 14.91
C PHE A 139 9.69 -6.43 15.40
N MET A 140 9.32 -6.52 16.69
CA MET A 140 8.51 -7.64 17.18
C MET A 140 7.15 -7.72 16.48
N GLY A 141 6.63 -6.60 15.98
CA GLY A 141 5.37 -6.52 15.25
C GLY A 141 5.40 -7.10 13.82
N ILE A 142 6.58 -7.32 13.23
CA ILE A 142 6.72 -7.81 11.84
C ILE A 142 5.94 -9.11 11.60
N ILE A 143 5.97 -10.02 12.57
CA ILE A 143 5.22 -11.28 12.48
C ILE A 143 3.71 -11.04 12.57
N ALA A 144 3.27 -10.13 13.42
CA ALA A 144 1.85 -9.75 13.50
C ALA A 144 1.35 -9.10 12.20
N ILE A 145 2.18 -8.25 11.58
CA ILE A 145 1.92 -7.64 10.26
C ILE A 145 1.77 -8.73 9.20
N PHE A 146 2.67 -9.72 9.18
CA PHE A 146 2.56 -10.86 8.27
C PHE A 146 1.23 -11.61 8.48
N LEU A 147 0.92 -12.01 9.70
CA LEU A 147 -0.29 -12.76 10.01
C LEU A 147 -1.54 -11.98 9.57
N TYR A 148 -1.65 -10.71 9.94
CA TYR A 148 -2.78 -9.89 9.55
C TYR A 148 -2.92 -9.77 8.03
N ASN A 149 -1.85 -9.43 7.31
CA ASN A 149 -1.89 -9.22 5.87
C ASN A 149 -2.15 -10.52 5.10
N PHE A 150 -1.56 -11.64 5.51
CA PHE A 150 -1.75 -12.93 4.87
C PHE A 150 -3.22 -13.40 4.96
N PHE A 151 -3.78 -13.41 6.17
CA PHE A 151 -5.17 -13.84 6.36
C PHE A 151 -6.18 -12.83 5.80
N SER A 152 -5.86 -11.54 5.81
CA SER A 152 -6.63 -10.51 5.11
C SER A 152 -6.66 -10.75 3.60
N ALA A 153 -5.51 -11.08 2.99
CA ALA A 153 -5.41 -11.38 1.56
C ALA A 153 -6.24 -12.62 1.20
N TYR A 154 -6.19 -13.67 2.04
CA TYR A 154 -7.05 -14.84 1.87
C TYR A 154 -8.54 -14.49 1.96
N LEU A 155 -8.96 -13.79 3.02
CA LEU A 155 -10.37 -13.41 3.21
C LEU A 155 -10.87 -12.53 2.06
N ARG A 156 -10.08 -11.57 1.62
CA ARG A 156 -10.39 -10.73 0.46
C ARG A 156 -10.52 -11.59 -0.81
N SER A 157 -9.66 -12.58 -1.00
CA SER A 157 -9.70 -13.45 -2.18
C SER A 157 -10.99 -14.25 -2.32
N ILE A 158 -11.65 -14.59 -1.20
CA ILE A 158 -12.96 -15.24 -1.16
C ILE A 158 -14.15 -14.27 -1.05
N GLY A 159 -13.89 -12.97 -1.26
CA GLY A 159 -14.91 -11.91 -1.29
C GLY A 159 -15.32 -11.37 0.09
N ASN A 160 -14.51 -11.57 1.12
CA ASN A 160 -14.75 -11.03 2.47
C ASN A 160 -13.78 -9.87 2.77
N SER A 161 -14.17 -8.63 2.51
CA SER A 161 -13.41 -7.42 2.85
C SER A 161 -13.80 -6.82 4.20
N VAL A 162 -14.94 -7.21 4.77
CA VAL A 162 -15.46 -6.65 6.03
C VAL A 162 -14.70 -7.17 7.24
N THR A 163 -14.38 -8.46 7.28
CA THR A 163 -13.68 -9.05 8.44
C THR A 163 -12.31 -8.43 8.70
N PRO A 164 -11.43 -8.22 7.69
CA PRO A 164 -10.19 -7.48 7.88
C PRO A 164 -10.39 -6.07 8.45
N LEU A 165 -11.41 -5.34 7.95
CA LEU A 165 -11.76 -4.01 8.48
C LEU A 165 -12.12 -4.06 9.98
N ILE A 166 -12.92 -5.03 10.42
CA ILE A 166 -13.32 -5.16 11.83
C ILE A 166 -12.09 -5.34 12.73
N PHE A 167 -11.19 -6.27 12.36
CA PHE A 167 -9.98 -6.51 13.17
C PHE A 167 -9.03 -5.31 13.15
N LEU A 168 -8.95 -4.57 12.03
CA LEU A 168 -8.19 -3.34 11.95
C LEU A 168 -8.79 -2.24 12.83
N ALA A 169 -10.13 -2.10 12.84
CA ALA A 169 -10.82 -1.13 13.69
C ALA A 169 -10.58 -1.40 15.18
N ILE A 170 -10.68 -2.67 15.59
CA ILE A 170 -10.38 -3.08 16.98
C ILE A 170 -8.94 -2.73 17.32
N SER A 171 -7.99 -3.06 16.45
CA SER A 171 -6.58 -2.77 16.65
C SER A 171 -6.31 -1.26 16.74
N SER A 172 -6.92 -0.46 15.86
CA SER A 172 -6.73 1.00 15.86
C SER A 172 -7.24 1.67 17.13
N ILE A 173 -8.42 1.27 17.61
CA ILE A 173 -8.97 1.78 18.87
C ILE A 173 -8.09 1.35 20.04
N LEU A 174 -7.69 0.07 20.08
CA LEU A 174 -6.83 -0.46 21.12
C LEU A 174 -5.46 0.23 21.14
N ASN A 175 -4.88 0.51 19.97
CA ASN A 175 -3.62 1.22 19.85
C ASN A 175 -3.69 2.59 20.53
N ILE A 176 -4.69 3.43 20.21
CA ILE A 176 -4.86 4.76 20.80
C ILE A 176 -5.01 4.67 22.32
N ILE A 177 -5.80 3.71 22.82
CA ILE A 177 -5.98 3.51 24.28
C ILE A 177 -4.66 3.12 24.95
N LEU A 178 -3.92 2.18 24.35
CA LEU A 178 -2.64 1.72 24.89
C LEU A 178 -1.56 2.78 24.78
N ASP A 179 -1.53 3.60 23.72
CA ASP A 179 -0.60 4.72 23.58
C ASP A 179 -0.79 5.71 24.74
N LEU A 180 -2.04 6.14 24.98
CA LEU A 180 -2.34 7.03 26.09
C LEU A 180 -1.95 6.39 27.45
N TYR A 181 -2.23 5.12 27.63
CA TYR A 181 -1.92 4.43 28.89
C TYR A 181 -0.41 4.26 29.10
N PHE A 182 0.34 3.80 28.11
CA PHE A 182 1.78 3.55 28.26
C PHE A 182 2.59 4.84 28.27
N VAL A 183 2.19 5.85 27.50
CA VAL A 183 2.92 7.12 27.42
C VAL A 183 2.57 8.02 28.61
N LEU A 184 1.28 8.17 28.96
CA LEU A 184 0.87 9.14 30.00
C LEU A 184 0.84 8.55 31.41
N VAL A 185 0.33 7.32 31.56
CA VAL A 185 0.15 6.70 32.91
C VAL A 185 1.43 5.99 33.32
N LEU A 186 1.95 5.09 32.47
CA LEU A 186 3.16 4.33 32.80
C LEU A 186 4.46 5.07 32.50
N LYS A 187 4.42 6.19 31.76
CA LYS A 187 5.57 7.03 31.41
C LYS A 187 6.72 6.26 30.74
N MET A 188 6.36 5.30 29.88
CA MET A 188 7.33 4.43 29.20
C MET A 188 8.04 5.11 28.02
N GLY A 189 7.75 6.40 27.76
CA GLY A 189 8.36 7.15 26.66
C GLY A 189 8.05 6.57 25.29
N VAL A 190 9.01 6.66 24.36
CA VAL A 190 8.88 6.19 22.98
C VAL A 190 8.70 4.67 22.89
N GLY A 191 9.32 3.92 23.81
CA GLY A 191 9.15 2.47 23.91
C GLY A 191 7.70 2.06 24.22
N GLY A 192 6.98 2.90 25.01
CA GLY A 192 5.55 2.68 25.30
C GLY A 192 4.67 2.78 24.05
N ALA A 193 4.88 3.80 23.22
CA ALA A 193 4.17 3.96 21.96
C ALA A 193 4.45 2.77 20.99
N ALA A 194 5.72 2.37 20.87
CA ALA A 194 6.07 1.20 20.08
C ALA A 194 5.39 -0.09 20.59
N LEU A 195 5.38 -0.30 21.91
CA LEU A 195 4.74 -1.47 22.52
C LEU A 195 3.22 -1.47 22.31
N ALA A 196 2.57 -0.31 22.43
CA ALA A 196 1.13 -0.16 22.15
C ALA A 196 0.79 -0.58 20.72
N THR A 197 1.58 -0.12 19.75
CA THR A 197 1.44 -0.48 18.33
C THR A 197 1.60 -1.98 18.13
N VAL A 198 2.64 -2.59 18.70
CA VAL A 198 2.91 -4.03 18.55
C VAL A 198 1.81 -4.88 19.16
N LEU A 199 1.38 -4.56 20.38
CA LEU A 199 0.29 -5.31 21.05
C LEU A 199 -1.00 -5.24 20.24
N SER A 200 -1.34 -4.06 19.73
CA SER A 200 -2.53 -3.86 18.90
C SER A 200 -2.44 -4.64 17.57
N GLN A 201 -1.26 -4.69 16.96
CA GLN A 201 -1.01 -5.51 15.77
C GLN A 201 -1.15 -7.00 16.06
N TYR A 202 -0.67 -7.49 17.21
CA TYR A 202 -0.86 -8.89 17.61
C TYR A 202 -2.32 -9.21 17.86
N VAL A 203 -3.09 -8.31 18.46
CA VAL A 203 -4.54 -8.52 18.68
C VAL A 203 -5.26 -8.67 17.33
N SER A 204 -4.98 -7.82 16.34
CA SER A 204 -5.57 -7.96 15.02
C SER A 204 -5.04 -9.19 14.27
N GLY A 205 -3.71 -9.44 14.31
CA GLY A 205 -3.08 -10.56 13.64
C GLY A 205 -3.55 -11.93 14.18
N ILE A 206 -3.51 -12.12 15.48
CA ILE A 206 -3.98 -13.37 16.12
C ILE A 206 -5.50 -13.49 15.98
N GLY A 207 -6.23 -12.38 16.17
CA GLY A 207 -7.69 -12.38 16.07
C GLY A 207 -8.17 -12.82 14.67
N ILE A 208 -7.59 -12.28 13.60
CA ILE A 208 -7.97 -12.68 12.23
C ILE A 208 -7.57 -14.13 11.91
N VAL A 209 -6.42 -14.61 12.45
CA VAL A 209 -6.00 -16.01 12.35
C VAL A 209 -7.05 -16.92 12.99
N LEU A 210 -7.37 -16.68 14.24
CA LEU A 210 -8.33 -17.50 15.00
C LEU A 210 -9.70 -17.50 14.31
N TYR A 211 -10.21 -16.33 13.94
CA TYR A 211 -11.46 -16.23 13.20
C TYR A 211 -11.44 -17.05 11.92
N THR A 212 -10.36 -16.96 11.15
CA THR A 212 -10.25 -17.64 9.85
C THR A 212 -10.15 -19.15 10.03
N LEU A 213 -9.36 -19.63 10.98
CA LEU A 213 -9.22 -21.06 11.26
C LEU A 213 -10.51 -21.69 11.80
N LEU A 214 -11.27 -20.96 12.62
CA LEU A 214 -12.53 -21.46 13.17
C LEU A 214 -13.64 -21.48 12.10
N LYS A 215 -13.69 -20.50 11.22
CA LYS A 215 -14.76 -20.36 10.24
C LYS A 215 -14.50 -21.11 8.93
N TYR A 216 -13.24 -21.20 8.51
CA TYR A 216 -12.81 -21.79 7.23
C TYR A 216 -11.85 -22.94 7.48
N LYS A 217 -12.42 -24.13 7.77
CA LYS A 217 -11.64 -25.33 8.10
C LYS A 217 -10.65 -25.76 7.01
N GLU A 218 -10.90 -25.37 5.75
CA GLU A 218 -9.98 -25.58 4.62
C GLU A 218 -8.62 -24.89 4.83
N VAL A 219 -8.54 -23.84 5.61
CA VAL A 219 -7.30 -23.11 5.90
C VAL A 219 -6.38 -23.88 6.83
N LEU A 220 -6.89 -24.83 7.62
CA LEU A 220 -6.08 -25.72 8.46
C LEU A 220 -5.03 -26.53 7.67
N VAL A 221 -5.15 -26.53 6.33
CA VAL A 221 -4.14 -27.12 5.43
C VAL A 221 -2.76 -26.49 5.57
N ILE A 222 -2.65 -25.24 6.02
CA ILE A 222 -1.35 -24.59 6.26
C ILE A 222 -0.46 -25.36 7.23
N PHE A 223 -1.03 -26.20 8.09
CA PHE A 223 -0.28 -27.08 8.98
C PHE A 223 0.08 -28.45 8.36
N LYS A 224 -0.28 -28.70 7.09
CA LYS A 224 -0.06 -29.98 6.42
C LYS A 224 0.98 -29.85 5.30
N ILE A 225 2.24 -30.14 5.57
CA ILE A 225 3.37 -30.08 4.63
C ILE A 225 3.11 -30.91 3.35
N SER A 226 2.26 -31.95 3.42
CA SER A 226 1.91 -32.78 2.25
C SER A 226 1.25 -32.04 1.09
N TYR A 227 0.72 -30.83 1.33
CA TYR A 227 0.17 -29.95 0.31
C TYR A 227 1.21 -29.12 -0.43
N LEU A 228 2.46 -29.05 0.07
CA LEU A 228 3.55 -28.36 -0.61
C LEU A 228 3.92 -29.07 -1.92
N LYS A 229 3.66 -28.42 -3.05
CA LYS A 229 4.04 -28.89 -4.39
C LYS A 229 5.03 -27.91 -5.01
N ARG A 230 6.15 -28.43 -5.55
CA ARG A 230 7.24 -27.62 -6.12
C ARG A 230 6.76 -26.66 -7.21
N GLU A 231 5.86 -27.11 -8.07
CA GLU A 231 5.29 -26.27 -9.14
C GLU A 231 4.50 -25.10 -8.60
N ARG A 232 3.71 -25.32 -7.52
CA ARG A 232 2.95 -24.27 -6.84
C ARG A 232 3.86 -23.25 -6.16
N ILE A 233 4.90 -23.71 -5.51
CA ILE A 233 5.90 -22.83 -4.90
C ILE A 233 6.49 -21.89 -5.95
N LYS A 234 6.85 -22.39 -7.14
CA LYS A 234 7.40 -21.56 -8.23
C LYS A 234 6.40 -20.49 -8.70
N GLN A 235 5.12 -20.83 -8.85
CA GLN A 235 4.06 -19.88 -9.19
C GLN A 235 3.89 -18.80 -8.12
N ILE A 236 3.78 -19.21 -6.86
CA ILE A 236 3.65 -18.30 -5.72
C ILE A 236 4.83 -17.35 -5.64
N ILE A 237 6.07 -17.87 -5.72
CA ILE A 237 7.28 -17.05 -5.71
C ILE A 237 7.22 -16.00 -6.83
N SER A 238 6.89 -16.39 -8.05
CA SER A 238 6.82 -15.46 -9.18
C SER A 238 5.80 -14.34 -8.96
N PHE A 239 4.56 -14.68 -8.58
CA PHE A 239 3.52 -13.67 -8.36
C PHE A 239 3.80 -12.77 -7.16
N SER A 240 4.23 -13.38 -6.06
CA SER A 240 4.51 -12.66 -4.82
C SER A 240 5.72 -11.76 -4.95
N LEU A 241 6.84 -12.25 -5.51
CA LEU A 241 8.05 -11.43 -5.69
C LEU A 241 7.84 -10.29 -6.68
N LEU A 242 7.17 -10.53 -7.81
CA LEU A 242 6.90 -9.45 -8.76
C LEU A 242 6.02 -8.36 -8.15
N THR A 243 4.99 -8.75 -7.37
CA THR A 243 4.15 -7.77 -6.69
C THR A 243 4.90 -7.07 -5.55
N CYS A 244 5.78 -7.79 -4.84
CA CYS A 244 6.66 -7.22 -3.82
C CYS A 244 7.61 -6.19 -4.45
N ILE A 245 8.28 -6.52 -5.55
CA ILE A 245 9.16 -5.60 -6.28
C ILE A 245 8.38 -4.36 -6.71
N GLN A 246 7.17 -4.53 -7.26
CA GLN A 246 6.31 -3.41 -7.64
C GLN A 246 6.06 -2.46 -6.46
N GLN A 247 5.62 -2.99 -5.32
CA GLN A 247 5.32 -2.19 -4.12
C GLN A 247 6.57 -1.51 -3.54
N SER A 248 7.70 -2.23 -3.49
CA SER A 248 8.96 -1.70 -2.97
C SER A 248 9.53 -0.60 -3.87
N VAL A 249 9.52 -0.80 -5.20
CA VAL A 249 9.98 0.21 -6.17
C VAL A 249 9.11 1.47 -6.09
N MET A 250 7.80 1.31 -5.92
CA MET A 250 6.88 2.46 -5.78
C MET A 250 7.29 3.35 -4.59
N ASN A 251 7.64 2.77 -3.45
CA ASN A 251 8.09 3.52 -2.28
C ASN A 251 9.50 4.14 -2.47
N LEU A 252 10.42 3.43 -3.12
CA LEU A 252 11.75 3.96 -3.41
C LEU A 252 11.71 5.17 -4.35
N GLY A 253 10.82 5.19 -5.32
CA GLY A 253 10.70 6.29 -6.27
C GLY A 253 10.33 7.63 -5.61
N ILE A 254 9.51 7.60 -4.58
CA ILE A 254 9.18 8.79 -3.78
C ILE A 254 10.44 9.33 -3.09
N LEU A 255 11.27 8.45 -2.51
CA LEU A 255 12.53 8.84 -1.84
C LEU A 255 13.54 9.45 -2.81
N MET A 256 13.63 8.97 -4.05
CA MET A 256 14.55 9.51 -5.07
C MET A 256 14.19 10.96 -5.44
N VAL A 257 12.90 11.25 -5.59
CA VAL A 257 12.43 12.63 -5.86
C VAL A 257 12.64 13.52 -4.64
N GLN A 258 12.46 13.01 -3.42
CA GLN A 258 12.72 13.74 -2.18
C GLN A 258 14.15 14.28 -2.12
N GLY A 259 15.14 13.50 -2.55
CA GLY A 259 16.54 13.94 -2.58
C GLY A 259 16.75 15.17 -3.47
N LEU A 260 16.12 15.21 -4.65
CA LEU A 260 16.15 16.36 -5.53
C LEU A 260 15.41 17.58 -4.95
N VAL A 261 14.22 17.34 -4.38
CA VAL A 261 13.41 18.39 -3.73
C VAL A 261 14.20 19.09 -2.62
N ASN A 262 14.98 18.33 -1.85
CA ASN A 262 15.79 18.85 -0.75
C ASN A 262 16.87 19.84 -1.25
N SER A 263 17.34 19.71 -2.47
CA SER A 263 18.33 20.63 -3.04
C SER A 263 17.78 22.04 -3.36
N PHE A 264 16.45 22.20 -3.38
CA PHE A 264 15.78 23.49 -3.61
C PHE A 264 15.58 24.33 -2.32
N GLY A 265 16.05 23.83 -1.18
CA GLY A 265 16.02 24.55 0.09
C GLY A 265 14.80 24.22 0.96
N THR A 266 14.83 24.83 2.18
CA THR A 266 13.92 24.45 3.27
C THR A 266 12.44 24.73 2.98
N VAL A 267 12.13 25.79 2.23
CA VAL A 267 10.76 26.13 1.85
C VAL A 267 10.16 25.01 0.99
N VAL A 268 10.88 24.55 -0.05
CA VAL A 268 10.42 23.50 -0.95
C VAL A 268 10.34 22.15 -0.25
N MET A 269 11.28 21.87 0.65
CA MET A 269 11.25 20.66 1.50
C MET A 269 10.00 20.62 2.37
N ALA A 270 9.69 21.70 3.09
CA ALA A 270 8.51 21.79 3.94
C ALA A 270 7.21 21.71 3.13
N THR A 271 7.19 22.36 1.96
CA THR A 271 6.09 22.29 1.00
C THR A 271 5.81 20.86 0.60
N PHE A 272 6.83 20.15 0.13
CA PHE A 272 6.70 18.78 -0.35
C PHE A 272 6.25 17.84 0.78
N ALA A 273 6.82 17.97 1.98
CA ALA A 273 6.44 17.15 3.12
C ALA A 273 4.96 17.29 3.53
N ALA A 274 4.39 18.51 3.39
CA ALA A 274 2.97 18.75 3.65
C ALA A 274 2.10 18.26 2.49
N ALA A 275 2.47 18.60 1.25
CA ALA A 275 1.68 18.33 0.07
C ALA A 275 1.56 16.82 -0.24
N VAL A 276 2.63 16.04 -0.10
CA VAL A 276 2.59 14.56 -0.28
C VAL A 276 1.64 13.87 0.70
N LYS A 277 1.45 14.41 1.90
CA LYS A 277 0.45 13.87 2.84
C LYS A 277 -0.98 14.11 2.35
N ILE A 278 -1.24 15.30 1.80
CA ILE A 278 -2.55 15.65 1.20
C ILE A 278 -2.81 14.73 0.01
N ASP A 279 -1.85 14.56 -0.88
CA ASP A 279 -1.94 13.66 -2.03
C ASP A 279 -2.23 12.22 -1.61
N ALA A 280 -1.52 11.72 -0.60
CA ALA A 280 -1.74 10.36 -0.11
C ALA A 280 -3.20 10.14 0.31
N PHE A 281 -3.82 11.09 1.02
CA PHE A 281 -5.24 11.01 1.36
C PHE A 281 -6.14 11.12 0.12
N ALA A 282 -5.77 11.92 -0.87
CA ALA A 282 -6.57 12.16 -2.06
C ALA A 282 -6.65 10.91 -2.96
N TYR A 283 -5.52 10.24 -3.20
CA TYR A 283 -5.49 9.09 -4.13
C TYR A 283 -5.58 7.70 -3.46
N MET A 284 -5.41 7.60 -2.13
CA MET A 284 -5.52 6.32 -1.41
C MET A 284 -6.85 5.57 -1.69
N PRO A 285 -8.02 6.22 -1.69
CA PRO A 285 -9.27 5.51 -1.98
C PRO A 285 -9.29 4.88 -3.37
N VAL A 286 -8.67 5.51 -4.37
CA VAL A 286 -8.62 4.94 -5.72
C VAL A 286 -7.57 3.85 -5.85
N GLN A 287 -6.51 3.89 -5.05
CA GLN A 287 -5.55 2.78 -4.93
C GLN A 287 -6.21 1.52 -4.38
N ASP A 288 -7.00 1.66 -3.32
CA ASP A 288 -7.74 0.55 -2.72
C ASP A 288 -8.84 0.04 -3.63
N PHE A 289 -9.51 0.94 -4.34
CA PHE A 289 -10.44 0.55 -5.38
C PHE A 289 -9.75 -0.26 -6.48
N GLY A 290 -8.52 0.09 -6.88
CA GLY A 290 -7.69 -0.68 -7.80
C GLY A 290 -7.35 -2.09 -7.27
N ASN A 291 -7.09 -2.22 -5.97
CA ASN A 291 -6.87 -3.51 -5.31
C ASN A 291 -8.14 -4.36 -5.25
N ALA A 292 -9.29 -3.74 -4.95
CA ALA A 292 -10.60 -4.41 -4.97
C ALA A 292 -10.98 -4.85 -6.39
N PHE A 293 -10.75 -4.00 -7.38
CA PHE A 293 -10.90 -4.31 -8.79
C PHE A 293 -10.02 -5.49 -9.22
N SER A 294 -8.76 -5.54 -8.76
CA SER A 294 -7.88 -6.68 -9.02
C SER A 294 -8.48 -8.00 -8.53
N THR A 295 -9.05 -8.02 -7.33
CA THR A 295 -9.72 -9.21 -6.79
C THR A 295 -10.96 -9.60 -7.62
N PHE A 296 -11.77 -8.60 -8.01
CA PHE A 296 -12.93 -8.82 -8.88
C PHE A 296 -12.53 -9.44 -10.22
N ILE A 297 -11.52 -8.87 -10.89
CA ILE A 297 -11.02 -9.40 -12.17
C ILE A 297 -10.43 -10.80 -11.99
N ALA A 298 -9.64 -11.04 -10.94
CA ALA A 298 -9.00 -12.34 -10.69
C ALA A 298 -10.03 -13.46 -10.50
N GLN A 299 -11.10 -13.23 -9.71
CA GLN A 299 -12.17 -14.21 -9.55
C GLN A 299 -12.90 -14.49 -10.89
N ASN A 300 -13.24 -13.44 -11.64
CA ASN A 300 -13.91 -13.59 -12.94
C ASN A 300 -12.99 -14.20 -14.01
N TYR A 301 -11.67 -13.95 -13.92
CA TYR A 301 -10.68 -14.61 -14.77
C TYR A 301 -10.62 -16.12 -14.48
N GLY A 302 -10.58 -16.50 -13.21
CA GLY A 302 -10.67 -17.89 -12.80
C GLY A 302 -11.95 -18.58 -13.28
N ALA A 303 -13.08 -17.89 -13.18
CA ALA A 303 -14.39 -18.37 -13.64
C ALA A 303 -14.57 -18.35 -15.17
N LYS A 304 -13.59 -17.83 -15.93
CA LYS A 304 -13.61 -17.66 -17.40
C LYS A 304 -14.73 -16.74 -17.90
N GLU A 305 -15.20 -15.81 -17.06
CA GLU A 305 -16.29 -14.88 -17.32
C GLU A 305 -15.81 -13.64 -18.13
N LYS A 306 -15.51 -13.84 -19.42
CA LYS A 306 -14.91 -12.82 -20.30
C LYS A 306 -15.75 -11.55 -20.41
N GLU A 307 -17.05 -11.67 -20.60
CA GLU A 307 -17.95 -10.51 -20.72
C GLU A 307 -17.98 -9.70 -19.42
N ARG A 308 -17.98 -10.42 -18.29
CA ARG A 308 -18.00 -9.81 -16.97
C ARG A 308 -16.69 -9.07 -16.67
N ILE A 309 -15.54 -9.60 -17.11
CA ILE A 309 -14.23 -8.92 -17.05
C ILE A 309 -14.28 -7.62 -17.86
N GLN A 310 -14.77 -7.66 -19.10
CA GLN A 310 -14.84 -6.47 -19.96
C GLN A 310 -15.78 -5.40 -19.40
N LYS A 311 -16.96 -5.81 -18.91
CA LYS A 311 -17.90 -4.91 -18.25
C LYS A 311 -17.30 -4.33 -16.97
N GLY A 312 -16.65 -5.18 -16.16
CA GLY A 312 -15.96 -4.78 -14.93
C GLY A 312 -14.87 -3.74 -15.18
N LEU A 313 -14.05 -3.93 -16.21
CA LEU A 313 -13.02 -2.98 -16.62
C LEU A 313 -13.64 -1.63 -17.01
N LYS A 314 -14.68 -1.62 -17.86
CA LYS A 314 -15.35 -0.40 -18.28
C LYS A 314 -15.94 0.38 -17.10
N GLU A 315 -16.65 -0.31 -16.21
CA GLU A 315 -17.27 0.32 -15.03
C GLU A 315 -16.22 0.76 -14.00
N ALA A 316 -15.13 0.00 -13.82
CA ALA A 316 -14.04 0.41 -12.94
C ALA A 316 -13.35 1.69 -13.42
N VAL A 317 -13.06 1.80 -14.72
CA VAL A 317 -12.52 3.03 -15.31
C VAL A 317 -13.49 4.19 -15.11
N ARG A 318 -14.79 3.99 -15.34
CA ARG A 318 -15.80 5.03 -15.15
C ARG A 318 -15.86 5.52 -13.69
N ILE A 319 -15.93 4.59 -12.72
CA ILE A 319 -16.01 4.92 -11.29
C ILE A 319 -14.74 5.64 -10.82
N SER A 320 -13.58 5.09 -11.15
CA SER A 320 -12.28 5.68 -10.82
C SER A 320 -12.13 7.07 -11.43
N SER A 321 -12.51 7.25 -12.71
CA SER A 321 -12.42 8.56 -13.38
C SER A 321 -13.34 9.59 -12.72
N ILE A 322 -14.59 9.24 -12.41
CA ILE A 322 -15.51 10.15 -11.72
C ILE A 322 -14.95 10.55 -10.36
N PHE A 323 -14.47 9.58 -9.57
CA PHE A 323 -13.86 9.84 -8.27
C PHE A 323 -12.65 10.77 -8.40
N CYS A 324 -11.72 10.46 -9.31
CA CYS A 324 -10.50 11.25 -9.51
C CYS A 324 -10.84 12.68 -9.97
N ILE A 325 -11.80 12.88 -10.87
CA ILE A 325 -12.23 14.20 -11.31
C ILE A 325 -12.80 15.00 -10.13
N VAL A 326 -13.66 14.40 -9.32
CA VAL A 326 -14.24 15.06 -8.14
C VAL A 326 -13.16 15.46 -7.15
N ILE A 327 -12.25 14.55 -6.82
CA ILE A 327 -11.13 14.84 -5.90
C ILE A 327 -10.19 15.89 -6.51
N SER A 328 -9.88 15.81 -7.81
CA SER A 328 -9.07 16.84 -8.51
C SER A 328 -9.67 18.23 -8.36
N ILE A 329 -10.99 18.36 -8.57
CA ILE A 329 -11.70 19.63 -8.43
C ILE A 329 -11.63 20.10 -6.97
N LEU A 330 -11.88 19.22 -6.00
CA LEU A 330 -11.83 19.58 -4.59
C LEU A 330 -10.42 20.01 -4.16
N VAL A 331 -9.38 19.26 -4.51
CA VAL A 331 -7.99 19.61 -4.19
C VAL A 331 -7.57 20.91 -4.87
N TYR A 332 -7.96 21.12 -6.12
CA TYR A 332 -7.64 22.36 -6.85
C TYR A 332 -8.27 23.59 -6.21
N ILE A 333 -9.55 23.53 -5.82
CA ILE A 333 -10.29 24.62 -5.19
C ILE A 333 -9.78 24.86 -3.76
N PHE A 334 -9.64 23.79 -2.98
CA PHE A 334 -9.28 23.85 -1.56
C PHE A 334 -7.78 23.71 -1.29
N ALA A 335 -6.92 23.84 -2.30
CA ALA A 335 -5.47 23.70 -2.15
C ALA A 335 -4.88 24.53 -1.01
N LYS A 336 -5.29 25.81 -0.89
CA LYS A 336 -4.83 26.70 0.18
C LYS A 336 -5.29 26.27 1.57
N PRO A 337 -6.59 26.05 1.84
CA PRO A 337 -7.06 25.49 3.12
C PRO A 337 -6.40 24.16 3.48
N LEU A 338 -6.22 23.26 2.50
CA LEU A 338 -5.58 21.96 2.74
C LEU A 338 -4.12 22.12 3.20
N MET A 339 -3.35 23.03 2.58
CA MET A 339 -1.99 23.32 3.04
C MET A 339 -1.97 23.91 4.45
N MET A 340 -2.93 24.76 4.79
CA MET A 340 -3.04 25.39 6.13
C MET A 340 -3.40 24.39 7.25
N ILE A 341 -3.79 23.16 6.93
CA ILE A 341 -3.93 22.08 7.92
C ILE A 341 -2.56 21.66 8.47
N PHE A 342 -1.52 21.71 7.64
CA PHE A 342 -0.18 21.21 7.97
C PHE A 342 0.86 22.32 8.20
N VAL A 343 0.58 23.54 7.75
CA VAL A 343 1.52 24.65 7.74
C VAL A 343 0.87 25.88 8.37
N ASP A 344 1.60 26.60 9.25
CA ASP A 344 1.09 27.83 9.85
C ASP A 344 0.74 28.87 8.76
N ALA A 345 -0.39 29.56 8.96
CA ALA A 345 -0.89 30.57 8.03
C ALA A 345 0.11 31.72 7.77
N LYS A 346 1.09 31.94 8.66
CA LYS A 346 2.17 32.93 8.52
C LYS A 346 3.22 32.53 7.49
N GLU A 347 3.39 31.24 7.23
CA GLU A 347 4.37 30.69 6.28
C GLU A 347 3.87 30.77 4.83
N THR A 348 3.68 32.01 4.35
CA THR A 348 3.02 32.32 3.07
C THR A 348 3.76 31.71 1.88
N SER A 349 5.09 31.64 1.92
CA SER A 349 5.92 31.08 0.85
C SER A 349 5.72 29.56 0.70
N ILE A 350 5.64 28.84 1.82
CA ILE A 350 5.39 27.39 1.82
C ILE A 350 3.98 27.09 1.32
N ILE A 351 2.99 27.87 1.77
CA ILE A 351 1.60 27.72 1.33
C ILE A 351 1.45 27.98 -0.16
N LEU A 352 2.07 29.06 -0.68
CA LEU A 352 1.98 29.43 -2.09
C LEU A 352 2.56 28.34 -3.00
N GLU A 353 3.75 27.83 -2.63
CA GLU A 353 4.39 26.77 -3.40
C GLU A 353 3.61 25.45 -3.29
N GLY A 354 3.05 25.14 -2.10
CA GLY A 354 2.20 23.99 -1.89
C GLY A 354 0.88 24.03 -2.68
N VAL A 355 0.28 25.21 -2.79
CA VAL A 355 -0.89 25.42 -3.66
C VAL A 355 -0.54 25.16 -5.12
N ARG A 356 0.65 25.59 -5.57
CA ARG A 356 1.14 25.34 -6.93
C ARG A 356 1.34 23.86 -7.19
N TYR A 357 2.01 23.15 -6.25
CA TYR A 357 2.18 21.70 -6.30
C TYR A 357 0.83 20.97 -6.42
N LEU A 358 -0.08 21.20 -5.47
CA LEU A 358 -1.39 20.54 -5.42
C LEU A 358 -2.25 20.82 -6.65
N ARG A 359 -2.14 22.00 -7.25
CA ARG A 359 -2.86 22.32 -8.48
C ARG A 359 -2.26 21.62 -9.69
N ILE A 360 -0.95 21.41 -9.74
CA ILE A 360 -0.31 20.67 -10.83
C ILE A 360 -0.60 19.17 -10.70
N GLU A 361 -0.25 18.54 -9.58
CA GLU A 361 -0.46 17.09 -9.42
C GLU A 361 -1.95 16.75 -9.30
N GLY A 362 -2.68 17.49 -8.49
CA GLY A 362 -4.10 17.26 -8.23
C GLY A 362 -4.98 17.34 -9.48
N ALA A 363 -4.63 18.17 -10.46
CA ALA A 363 -5.37 18.23 -11.73
C ALA A 363 -5.32 16.93 -12.54
N PHE A 364 -4.34 16.06 -12.28
CA PHE A 364 -4.08 14.84 -13.05
C PHE A 364 -4.26 13.54 -12.27
N TYR A 365 -5.00 13.54 -11.15
CA TYR A 365 -5.26 12.30 -10.39
C TYR A 365 -5.93 11.20 -11.21
N ILE A 366 -6.57 11.55 -12.33
CA ILE A 366 -7.11 10.53 -13.25
C ILE A 366 -6.00 9.63 -13.81
N GLY A 367 -4.78 10.14 -14.00
CA GLY A 367 -3.63 9.36 -14.46
C GLY A 367 -3.23 8.32 -13.41
N ILE A 368 -3.02 8.72 -12.15
CA ILE A 368 -2.68 7.75 -11.10
C ILE A 368 -3.82 6.75 -10.88
N GLY A 369 -5.08 7.18 -11.00
CA GLY A 369 -6.24 6.28 -10.91
C GLY A 369 -6.25 5.23 -12.01
N CYS A 370 -5.95 5.61 -13.25
CA CYS A 370 -5.80 4.67 -14.37
C CYS A 370 -4.65 3.69 -14.13
N LEU A 371 -3.51 4.19 -13.64
CA LEU A 371 -2.32 3.39 -13.36
C LEU A 371 -2.59 2.31 -12.28
N PHE A 372 -3.31 2.64 -11.21
CA PHE A 372 -3.70 1.65 -10.19
C PHE A 372 -4.65 0.58 -10.75
N LEU A 373 -5.56 0.94 -11.65
CA LEU A 373 -6.40 -0.05 -12.33
C LEU A 373 -5.57 -0.95 -13.25
N LEU A 374 -4.58 -0.42 -13.97
CA LEU A 374 -3.68 -1.21 -14.81
C LEU A 374 -2.82 -2.18 -13.98
N TYR A 375 -2.28 -1.74 -12.83
CA TYR A 375 -1.58 -2.63 -11.89
C TYR A 375 -2.48 -3.78 -11.43
N GLY A 376 -3.71 -3.46 -11.03
CA GLY A 376 -4.70 -4.45 -10.61
C GLY A 376 -5.08 -5.41 -11.72
N LEU A 377 -5.29 -4.91 -12.93
CA LEU A 377 -5.65 -5.67 -14.11
C LEU A 377 -4.58 -6.71 -14.48
N TYR A 378 -3.33 -6.27 -14.63
CA TYR A 378 -2.25 -7.18 -15.06
C TYR A 378 -1.94 -8.23 -14.02
N ARG A 379 -1.97 -7.88 -12.73
CA ARG A 379 -1.82 -8.84 -11.64
C ARG A 379 -2.94 -9.89 -11.68
N ALA A 380 -4.17 -9.47 -11.88
CA ALA A 380 -5.35 -10.35 -11.92
C ALA A 380 -5.41 -11.26 -13.16
N LEU A 381 -4.88 -10.80 -14.28
CA LEU A 381 -4.82 -11.58 -15.54
C LEU A 381 -3.57 -12.48 -15.64
N GLY A 382 -2.88 -12.72 -14.53
CA GLY A 382 -1.72 -13.62 -14.52
C GLY A 382 -0.42 -13.04 -15.10
N SER A 383 -0.33 -11.73 -15.22
CA SER A 383 0.84 -11.03 -15.78
C SER A 383 1.42 -9.97 -14.84
N PRO A 384 1.77 -10.32 -13.56
CA PRO A 384 2.24 -9.35 -12.58
C PRO A 384 3.54 -8.65 -13.00
N GLY A 385 4.34 -9.26 -13.87
CA GLY A 385 5.54 -8.64 -14.42
C GLY A 385 5.25 -7.35 -15.19
N MET A 386 4.08 -7.25 -15.85
CA MET A 386 3.70 -6.00 -16.52
C MET A 386 3.42 -4.89 -15.52
N SER A 387 2.86 -5.19 -14.34
CA SER A 387 2.69 -4.20 -13.28
C SER A 387 4.05 -3.65 -12.80
N VAL A 388 5.09 -4.51 -12.70
CA VAL A 388 6.46 -4.09 -12.39
C VAL A 388 7.01 -3.16 -13.49
N ILE A 389 6.86 -3.54 -14.75
CA ILE A 389 7.32 -2.74 -15.89
C ILE A 389 6.68 -1.35 -15.85
N LEU A 390 5.37 -1.26 -15.66
CA LEU A 390 4.67 0.02 -15.55
C LEU A 390 5.15 0.86 -14.37
N THR A 391 5.42 0.23 -13.22
CA THR A 391 5.94 0.94 -12.04
C THR A 391 7.34 1.47 -12.29
N VAL A 392 8.25 0.64 -12.82
CA VAL A 392 9.62 1.06 -13.14
C VAL A 392 9.62 2.15 -14.21
N PHE A 393 8.75 2.02 -15.21
CA PHE A 393 8.61 3.03 -16.28
C PHE A 393 8.07 4.34 -15.73
N SER A 394 6.98 4.32 -14.96
CA SER A 394 6.39 5.51 -14.34
C SER A 394 7.39 6.25 -13.45
N LEU A 395 8.05 5.53 -12.54
CA LEU A 395 8.99 6.13 -11.61
C LEU A 395 10.32 6.52 -12.27
N GLY A 396 10.82 5.71 -13.18
CA GLY A 396 12.05 6.01 -13.93
C GLY A 396 11.89 7.27 -14.78
N THR A 397 10.78 7.40 -15.51
CA THR A 397 10.49 8.61 -16.28
C THR A 397 10.24 9.82 -15.38
N ARG A 398 9.53 9.66 -14.27
CA ARG A 398 9.33 10.70 -13.25
C ARG A 398 10.67 11.23 -12.73
N VAL A 399 11.56 10.34 -12.29
CA VAL A 399 12.87 10.72 -11.76
C VAL A 399 13.70 11.40 -12.85
N ALA A 400 13.82 10.79 -14.05
CA ALA A 400 14.57 11.39 -15.15
C ALA A 400 14.05 12.77 -15.53
N LEU A 401 12.73 12.91 -15.70
CA LEU A 401 12.09 14.19 -16.01
C LEU A 401 12.25 15.21 -14.89
N ALA A 402 12.20 14.81 -13.62
CA ALA A 402 12.42 15.69 -12.49
C ALA A 402 13.80 16.37 -12.58
N TYR A 403 14.86 15.59 -12.84
CA TYR A 403 16.22 16.13 -13.03
C TYR A 403 16.36 16.97 -14.29
N ILE A 404 15.81 16.51 -15.43
CA ILE A 404 15.89 17.22 -16.71
C ILE A 404 15.11 18.55 -16.66
N LEU A 405 13.86 18.53 -16.24
CA LEU A 405 13.01 19.71 -16.23
C LEU A 405 13.44 20.72 -15.17
N SER A 406 13.92 20.26 -14.03
CA SER A 406 14.40 21.15 -12.96
C SER A 406 15.71 21.85 -13.32
N SER A 407 16.52 21.30 -14.23
CA SER A 407 17.75 21.96 -14.71
C SER A 407 17.46 23.12 -15.68
N ILE A 408 16.24 23.25 -16.19
CA ILE A 408 15.82 24.37 -17.04
C ILE A 408 15.52 25.57 -16.13
N PRO A 409 16.28 26.70 -16.23
CA PRO A 409 16.13 27.84 -15.31
C PRO A 409 14.70 28.43 -15.24
N ALA A 410 13.94 28.37 -16.35
CA ALA A 410 12.56 28.85 -16.40
C ALA A 410 11.57 27.94 -15.63
N LEU A 411 11.89 26.68 -15.43
CA LEU A 411 11.00 25.71 -14.76
C LEU A 411 11.38 25.48 -13.30
N GLY A 412 12.68 25.27 -13.01
CA GLY A 412 13.15 25.03 -11.66
C GLY A 412 12.34 23.94 -10.95
N VAL A 413 11.86 24.22 -9.73
CA VAL A 413 11.06 23.27 -8.94
C VAL A 413 9.73 22.88 -9.59
N ILE A 414 9.14 23.76 -10.42
CA ILE A 414 7.90 23.45 -11.15
C ILE A 414 8.11 22.26 -12.09
N GLY A 415 9.32 22.13 -12.67
CA GLY A 415 9.70 20.98 -13.48
C GLY A 415 9.64 19.66 -12.72
N VAL A 416 9.98 19.69 -11.41
CA VAL A 416 9.83 18.50 -10.53
C VAL A 416 8.35 18.12 -10.38
N TRP A 417 7.48 19.13 -10.16
CA TRP A 417 6.04 18.89 -10.00
C TRP A 417 5.40 18.32 -11.28
N TRP A 418 5.75 18.83 -12.45
CA TRP A 418 5.26 18.33 -13.73
C TRP A 418 5.77 16.93 -14.09
N SER A 419 6.93 16.52 -13.58
CA SER A 419 7.47 15.18 -13.84
C SER A 419 6.55 14.07 -13.40
N VAL A 420 5.74 14.30 -12.36
CA VAL A 420 4.84 13.31 -11.75
C VAL A 420 3.67 12.96 -12.69
N PRO A 421 2.81 13.91 -13.09
CA PRO A 421 1.69 13.61 -13.98
C PRO A 421 2.15 13.16 -15.37
N ILE A 422 3.28 13.64 -15.87
CA ILE A 422 3.86 13.17 -17.14
C ILE A 422 4.27 11.68 -17.00
N GLY A 423 4.91 11.31 -15.88
CA GLY A 423 5.26 9.91 -15.61
C GLY A 423 4.05 8.99 -15.56
N TRP A 424 2.94 9.43 -14.97
CA TRP A 424 1.67 8.67 -14.96
C TRP A 424 1.12 8.51 -16.38
N ALA A 425 1.02 9.59 -17.13
CA ALA A 425 0.47 9.59 -18.50
C ALA A 425 1.27 8.67 -19.43
N LEU A 426 2.61 8.70 -19.35
CA LEU A 426 3.47 7.83 -20.15
C LEU A 426 3.31 6.35 -19.76
N ALA A 427 3.24 6.02 -18.47
CA ALA A 427 3.01 4.66 -18.02
C ALA A 427 1.62 4.16 -18.41
N ASP A 428 0.58 5.01 -18.31
CA ASP A 428 -0.77 4.67 -18.76
C ASP A 428 -0.80 4.37 -20.25
N LEU A 429 -0.12 5.20 -21.06
CA LEU A 429 -0.01 4.96 -22.50
C LEU A 429 0.61 3.59 -22.79
N VAL A 430 1.74 3.27 -22.14
CA VAL A 430 2.41 1.96 -22.30
C VAL A 430 1.46 0.82 -21.87
N GLY A 431 0.79 0.97 -20.74
CA GLY A 431 -0.16 -0.02 -20.24
C GLY A 431 -1.34 -0.23 -21.18
N LEU A 432 -1.95 0.84 -21.66
CA LEU A 432 -3.11 0.76 -22.56
C LEU A 432 -2.72 0.19 -23.93
N VAL A 433 -1.57 0.56 -24.48
CA VAL A 433 -1.06 0.00 -25.74
C VAL A 433 -0.80 -1.50 -25.57
N TYR A 434 -0.12 -1.91 -24.50
CA TYR A 434 0.11 -3.32 -24.23
C TYR A 434 -1.19 -4.12 -24.09
N TYR A 435 -2.19 -3.57 -23.39
CA TYR A 435 -3.51 -4.20 -23.28
C TYR A 435 -4.18 -4.35 -24.63
N LYS A 436 -4.18 -3.31 -25.46
CA LYS A 436 -4.80 -3.35 -26.81
C LYS A 436 -4.14 -4.38 -27.70
N MET A 437 -2.82 -4.48 -27.68
CA MET A 437 -2.05 -5.44 -28.48
C MET A 437 -2.22 -6.89 -28.01
N ASN A 438 -2.32 -7.11 -26.70
CA ASN A 438 -2.30 -8.45 -26.10
C ASN A 438 -3.67 -8.89 -25.55
N LYS A 439 -4.74 -8.13 -25.76
CA LYS A 439 -6.08 -8.41 -25.20
C LYS A 439 -6.56 -9.82 -25.46
N HIS A 440 -6.33 -10.35 -26.67
CA HIS A 440 -6.74 -11.70 -27.04
C HIS A 440 -6.00 -12.75 -26.20
N ASN A 441 -4.69 -12.63 -26.07
CA ASN A 441 -3.85 -13.55 -25.30
C ASN A 441 -4.11 -13.45 -23.79
N LEU A 442 -4.32 -12.24 -23.27
CA LEU A 442 -4.63 -12.00 -21.85
C LEU A 442 -5.99 -12.59 -21.45
N LEU A 443 -6.95 -12.68 -22.37
CA LEU A 443 -8.30 -13.20 -22.13
C LEU A 443 -8.53 -14.57 -22.77
N SER A 444 -7.49 -15.29 -23.17
CA SER A 444 -7.61 -16.61 -23.81
C SER A 444 -7.80 -17.76 -22.81
N PHE A 445 -7.68 -17.52 -21.50
CA PHE A 445 -7.83 -18.51 -20.42
C PHE A 445 -7.02 -19.82 -20.61
N GLY A 446 -6.06 -19.81 -21.52
CA GLY A 446 -5.24 -20.96 -21.88
C GLY A 446 -3.82 -20.85 -21.38
N GLY A 447 -3.43 -21.63 -20.40
CA GLY A 447 -2.07 -22.16 -20.33
C GLY A 447 -1.00 -21.40 -19.56
N LYS A 448 -1.28 -20.39 -18.72
CA LYS A 448 -0.24 -19.77 -17.85
C LYS A 448 -0.43 -19.99 -16.34
N LEU A 449 -1.51 -20.60 -15.92
CA LEU A 449 -1.87 -20.78 -14.49
C LEU A 449 -2.20 -22.23 -14.17
#